data_b09eea23f9be2245119c35baf1c49ffd
#
_entry.id   b09eea23f9be2245119c35baf1c49ffd
#
_cell.length_a   1.000
_cell.length_b   1.000
_cell.length_c   1.000
_cell.angle_alpha   90.00
_cell.angle_beta   90.00
_cell.angle_gamma   90.00
#
_symmetry.space_group_name_H-M   'P 1'
#
loop_
_entity.id
_entity.type
_entity.pdbx_description
1 polymer ?
#
loop_
_entity_poly.entity_id
_entity_poly.type
_entity_poly.pdbx_seq_one_letter_code
_entity_poly.pdbx_strand_id
1 'polypeptide(L)'
;MLATTLAACAGEPNDPAGATSQQPSAGASTQPVPTPAPTPDPVVLKPNIKNGATNIQVNTVVSVKASAGTLTKVKLSYTNTDRQGRKQQGTVGGSVSKDHTTWTAKDRLEPATAYKLISTGKNTVNQSKTTTTTFRTHNLTLNQQTYPQLYPLKGSQVGVGMPVVLTFDVPVKNKREFEKNLHVTSSPAQVGTWHWYSSKEVRYRPKSYWKPGTKVKVNADINSVYAGAGIYGQNSTATHFTVGRSQITKINLNSDVAKVYRNGQLVRRIYVSGGKPGWQTRSGIKLIMDKRYVTRMTNQMIGAREEYDLKVKYAMRITSSGEFLHAAPWNAGYFGRRNASHGCVGMSTANAAWLFNRTLIGDPVMTTGTSRHMEYGNGYGDWNMSYTKYKKGSAL
;
A
#
# COMPACT_ATOMS: atom_id res chain seq x y z
N MET A 1 -17.85 19.25 72.22
CA MET A 1 -17.72 20.46 73.10
C MET A 1 -18.29 21.57 72.29
N LEU A 2 -19.41 21.91 72.67
CA LEU A 2 -20.02 23.13 73.23
C LEU A 2 -20.16 24.20 72.16
N ALA A 3 -21.33 24.49 71.70
CA ALA A 3 -22.55 25.05 72.33
C ALA A 3 -22.62 26.56 72.09
N THR A 4 -23.69 26.95 71.39
CA THR A 4 -24.84 27.83 71.90
C THR A 4 -24.51 29.30 72.00
N THR A 5 -25.32 30.26 71.64
CA THR A 5 -26.77 30.54 71.85
C THR A 5 -27.11 31.84 71.10
N LEU A 6 -28.22 31.99 70.40
CA LEU A 6 -29.56 32.60 70.81
C LEU A 6 -29.62 33.98 71.48
N ALA A 7 -30.37 34.87 70.86
CA ALA A 7 -31.59 35.56 71.35
C ALA A 7 -31.80 36.91 70.64
N ALA A 8 -32.81 37.26 69.94
CA ALA A 8 -34.24 37.52 70.19
C ALA A 8 -34.57 38.79 70.97
N CYS A 9 -35.54 39.52 70.45
CA CYS A 9 -36.60 40.41 71.02
C CYS A 9 -36.63 41.76 70.32
N ALA A 10 -37.63 42.14 69.55
CA ALA A 10 -39.04 42.48 69.83
C ALA A 10 -39.26 43.86 70.37
N GLY A 11 -40.18 44.59 69.76
CA GLY A 11 -40.77 45.85 70.32
C GLY A 11 -41.33 46.81 69.29
N GLU A 12 -42.59 46.65 68.92
CA GLU A 12 -43.53 47.75 68.46
C GLU A 12 -44.06 48.46 69.66
N PRO A 13 -44.92 49.54 69.60
CA PRO A 13 -45.53 50.24 68.45
C PRO A 13 -45.67 51.82 68.69
N ASN A 14 -46.24 52.57 67.77
CA ASN A 14 -47.34 53.48 67.82
C ASN A 14 -47.32 54.64 66.81
N ASP A 15 -48.40 54.67 66.05
CA ASP A 15 -48.92 55.81 65.30
C ASP A 15 -49.41 57.00 66.26
N PRO A 16 -49.73 58.21 65.83
CA PRO A 16 -50.67 58.56 64.77
C PRO A 16 -50.49 59.90 63.99
N ALA A 17 -51.10 59.92 62.82
CA ALA A 17 -51.87 60.95 62.19
C ALA A 17 -51.33 62.38 61.86
N GLY A 18 -51.51 62.73 60.61
CA GLY A 18 -51.51 64.17 60.20
C GLY A 18 -51.57 64.34 58.66
N ALA A 19 -52.73 64.72 58.20
CA ALA A 19 -53.23 64.90 56.84
C ALA A 19 -52.55 65.97 55.99
N THR A 20 -52.77 65.86 54.70
CA THR A 20 -53.13 66.80 53.62
C THR A 20 -52.12 67.08 52.53
N SER A 21 -52.60 66.70 51.35
CA SER A 21 -52.82 67.49 50.11
C SER A 21 -51.70 67.58 49.05
N GLN A 22 -52.16 67.22 47.89
CA GLN A 22 -51.92 67.73 46.53
C GLN A 22 -50.79 67.19 45.68
N GLN A 23 -51.25 66.54 44.60
CA GLN A 23 -50.68 66.27 43.29
C GLN A 23 -50.08 67.53 42.61
N PRO A 24 -49.12 67.44 41.62
CA PRO A 24 -49.35 66.67 40.39
C PRO A 24 -48.14 65.95 39.79
N SER A 25 -48.50 64.93 39.08
CA SER A 25 -47.90 64.30 37.91
C SER A 25 -46.53 64.77 37.38
N ALA A 26 -45.59 63.80 37.30
CA ALA A 26 -44.56 63.82 36.31
C ALA A 26 -44.27 62.36 35.87
N GLY A 27 -44.30 62.17 34.59
CA GLY A 27 -44.34 60.91 33.90
C GLY A 27 -43.30 59.80 34.30
N ALA A 28 -43.82 58.66 34.55
CA ALA A 28 -43.00 57.41 34.60
C ALA A 28 -42.51 57.08 33.20
N SER A 29 -41.27 57.42 32.95
CA SER A 29 -40.53 56.84 31.81
C SER A 29 -40.36 55.33 32.06
N THR A 30 -41.22 54.55 31.46
CA THR A 30 -41.02 53.09 31.36
C THR A 30 -39.85 52.85 30.40
N GLN A 31 -38.66 52.67 30.94
CA GLN A 31 -37.59 52.13 30.16
C GLN A 31 -38.03 50.74 29.64
N PRO A 32 -37.86 50.44 28.33
CA PRO A 32 -38.19 49.16 27.83
C PRO A 32 -37.27 48.10 28.50
N VAL A 33 -37.87 47.11 29.13
CA VAL A 33 -37.16 45.94 29.65
C VAL A 33 -36.39 45.32 28.46
N PRO A 34 -35.03 45.17 28.52
CA PRO A 34 -34.26 44.59 27.40
C PRO A 34 -34.79 43.21 27.16
N THR A 35 -35.28 42.96 25.93
CA THR A 35 -35.63 41.63 25.46
C THR A 35 -34.38 40.76 25.62
N PRO A 36 -34.44 39.60 26.31
CA PRO A 36 -33.28 38.73 26.45
C PRO A 36 -32.78 38.36 25.07
N ALA A 37 -31.48 38.53 24.83
CA ALA A 37 -30.86 38.18 23.58
C ALA A 37 -31.15 36.69 23.30
N PRO A 38 -31.46 36.32 22.06
CA PRO A 38 -31.75 34.91 21.72
C PRO A 38 -30.60 34.04 22.16
N THR A 39 -30.89 33.00 22.92
CA THR A 39 -29.90 32.02 23.35
C THR A 39 -29.35 31.33 22.10
N PRO A 40 -28.02 31.39 21.84
CA PRO A 40 -27.45 30.77 20.65
C PRO A 40 -27.72 29.27 20.64
N ASP A 41 -27.99 28.73 19.45
CA ASP A 41 -28.22 27.31 19.25
C ASP A 41 -27.08 26.45 19.79
N PRO A 42 -27.36 25.32 20.45
CA PRO A 42 -26.34 24.38 20.89
C PRO A 42 -25.66 23.73 19.69
N VAL A 43 -24.35 23.50 19.79
CA VAL A 43 -23.62 22.78 18.76
C VAL A 43 -24.23 21.38 18.53
N VAL A 44 -24.46 21.02 17.27
CA VAL A 44 -24.95 19.70 16.87
C VAL A 44 -23.79 18.90 16.29
N LEU A 45 -23.53 17.72 16.87
CA LEU A 45 -22.47 16.80 16.46
C LEU A 45 -23.10 15.58 15.80
N LYS A 46 -22.87 15.39 14.49
CA LYS A 46 -23.49 14.33 13.70
C LYS A 46 -22.42 13.39 13.14
N PRO A 47 -22.17 12.23 13.78
CA PRO A 47 -21.39 11.14 13.17
C PRO A 47 -22.10 10.56 11.96
N ASN A 48 -21.33 10.03 11.00
CA ASN A 48 -21.89 9.29 9.86
C ASN A 48 -22.33 7.84 10.21
N ILE A 49 -22.13 7.42 11.45
CA ILE A 49 -22.55 6.12 11.98
C ILE A 49 -23.51 6.33 13.14
N LYS A 50 -24.61 5.58 13.19
CA LYS A 50 -25.56 5.61 14.29
C LYS A 50 -24.99 4.98 15.56
N ASN A 51 -25.36 5.52 16.73
CA ASN A 51 -24.98 4.91 18.01
C ASN A 51 -25.63 3.53 18.16
N GLY A 52 -24.86 2.55 18.66
CA GLY A 52 -25.27 1.16 18.81
C GLY A 52 -25.29 0.35 17.51
N ALA A 53 -24.88 0.91 16.38
CA ALA A 53 -24.90 0.21 15.11
C ALA A 53 -23.98 -1.01 15.11
N THR A 54 -24.45 -2.10 14.53
CA THR A 54 -23.70 -3.35 14.31
C THR A 54 -23.56 -3.62 12.82
N ASN A 55 -22.67 -4.56 12.46
CA ASN A 55 -22.42 -4.95 11.06
C ASN A 55 -21.98 -3.80 10.15
N ILE A 56 -21.28 -2.80 10.70
CA ILE A 56 -20.71 -1.71 9.92
C ILE A 56 -19.66 -2.27 8.97
N GLN A 57 -19.73 -1.85 7.70
CA GLN A 57 -18.77 -2.25 6.67
C GLN A 57 -17.36 -1.77 7.02
N VAL A 58 -16.35 -2.64 6.89
CA VAL A 58 -14.97 -2.32 7.25
C VAL A 58 -14.36 -1.21 6.39
N ASN A 59 -14.83 -1.03 5.16
CA ASN A 59 -14.40 0.05 4.26
C ASN A 59 -15.01 1.42 4.59
N THR A 60 -15.79 1.52 5.67
CA THR A 60 -16.36 2.79 6.13
C THR A 60 -15.27 3.71 6.66
N VAL A 61 -15.21 4.94 6.14
CA VAL A 61 -14.41 6.01 6.72
C VAL A 61 -15.28 6.78 7.69
N VAL A 62 -14.93 6.75 8.98
CA VAL A 62 -15.69 7.43 10.03
C VAL A 62 -15.52 8.93 9.94
N SER A 63 -16.61 9.68 10.05
CA SER A 63 -16.57 11.14 10.09
C SER A 63 -17.58 11.70 11.10
N VAL A 64 -17.30 12.91 11.56
CA VAL A 64 -18.20 13.71 12.41
C VAL A 64 -18.35 15.08 11.80
N LYS A 65 -19.58 15.54 11.63
CA LYS A 65 -19.89 16.91 11.19
C LYS A 65 -20.48 17.70 12.35
N ALA A 66 -19.95 18.90 12.60
CA ALA A 66 -20.52 19.89 13.50
C ALA A 66 -21.35 20.91 12.72
N SER A 67 -22.49 21.33 13.30
CA SER A 67 -23.28 22.49 12.87
C SER A 67 -23.63 23.32 14.08
N ALA A 68 -23.94 24.59 13.86
CA ALA A 68 -24.12 25.63 14.94
C ALA A 68 -22.91 25.71 15.88
N GLY A 69 -21.68 25.50 15.34
CA GLY A 69 -20.45 25.56 16.12
C GLY A 69 -19.32 24.75 15.47
N THR A 70 -18.25 24.48 16.21
CA THR A 70 -17.03 23.86 15.74
C THR A 70 -16.62 22.64 16.59
N LEU A 71 -15.87 21.71 15.99
CA LEU A 71 -15.25 20.60 16.70
C LEU A 71 -14.01 21.06 17.46
N THR A 72 -13.90 20.63 18.71
CA THR A 72 -12.73 20.90 19.56
C THR A 72 -11.91 19.66 19.83
N LYS A 73 -12.54 18.47 19.89
CA LYS A 73 -11.85 17.21 20.13
C LYS A 73 -12.64 16.06 19.52
N VAL A 74 -11.93 15.15 18.81
CA VAL A 74 -12.52 13.89 18.35
C VAL A 74 -11.53 12.76 18.66
N LYS A 75 -12.03 11.67 19.23
CA LYS A 75 -11.26 10.46 19.53
C LYS A 75 -12.05 9.25 19.07
N LEU A 76 -11.50 8.50 18.12
CA LEU A 76 -12.00 7.20 17.72
C LEU A 76 -11.08 6.12 18.30
N SER A 77 -11.58 5.35 19.24
CA SER A 77 -10.87 4.22 19.84
C SER A 77 -11.52 2.90 19.47
N TYR A 78 -10.74 1.81 19.53
CA TYR A 78 -11.23 0.49 19.24
C TYR A 78 -10.74 -0.54 20.25
N THR A 79 -11.51 -1.63 20.36
CA THR A 79 -11.11 -2.88 21.03
C THR A 79 -11.51 -4.05 20.16
N ASN A 80 -10.58 -4.98 19.96
CA ASN A 80 -10.83 -6.25 19.29
C ASN A 80 -10.11 -7.39 19.99
N THR A 81 -10.30 -8.59 19.50
CA THR A 81 -9.57 -9.78 19.94
C THR A 81 -8.91 -10.38 18.71
N ASP A 82 -7.60 -10.54 18.75
CA ASP A 82 -6.85 -11.14 17.64
C ASP A 82 -7.13 -12.64 17.52
N ARG A 83 -6.59 -13.27 16.49
CA ARG A 83 -6.79 -14.71 16.22
C ARG A 83 -6.20 -15.62 17.32
N GLN A 84 -5.29 -15.12 18.12
CA GLN A 84 -4.71 -15.82 19.27
C GLN A 84 -5.49 -15.57 20.58
N GLY A 85 -6.65 -14.91 20.51
CA GLY A 85 -7.47 -14.59 21.67
C GLY A 85 -6.98 -13.40 22.50
N ARG A 86 -5.95 -12.66 22.06
CA ARG A 86 -5.39 -11.53 22.79
C ARG A 86 -6.21 -10.26 22.52
N LYS A 87 -6.58 -9.58 23.60
CA LYS A 87 -7.26 -8.27 23.48
C LYS A 87 -6.30 -7.23 22.91
N GLN A 88 -6.74 -6.55 21.88
CA GLN A 88 -6.07 -5.42 21.24
C GLN A 88 -6.90 -4.16 21.46
N GLN A 89 -6.24 -3.05 21.74
CA GLN A 89 -6.89 -1.75 21.87
C GLN A 89 -6.01 -0.66 21.26
N GLY A 90 -6.66 0.36 20.71
CA GLY A 90 -5.93 1.47 20.07
C GLY A 90 -6.84 2.61 19.69
N THR A 91 -6.28 3.53 18.93
CA THR A 91 -6.99 4.69 18.40
C THR A 91 -6.77 4.79 16.88
N VAL A 92 -7.81 5.23 16.17
CA VAL A 92 -7.74 5.60 14.78
C VAL A 92 -7.51 7.11 14.69
N GLY A 93 -6.42 7.53 14.05
CA GLY A 93 -6.12 8.91 13.79
C GLY A 93 -7.10 9.54 12.80
N GLY A 94 -7.19 10.86 12.80
CA GLY A 94 -8.02 11.61 11.86
C GLY A 94 -7.54 13.05 11.68
N SER A 95 -8.17 13.75 10.74
CA SER A 95 -7.91 15.16 10.45
C SER A 95 -9.18 15.98 10.57
N VAL A 96 -9.05 17.21 11.09
CA VAL A 96 -10.12 18.20 11.15
C VAL A 96 -10.00 19.12 9.95
N SER A 97 -11.13 19.48 9.33
CA SER A 97 -11.18 20.47 8.24
C SER A 97 -10.70 21.86 8.72
N LYS A 98 -10.31 22.72 7.78
CA LYS A 98 -9.80 24.08 8.10
C LYS A 98 -10.80 24.94 8.87
N ASP A 99 -12.09 24.78 8.60
CA ASP A 99 -13.21 25.48 9.28
C ASP A 99 -13.61 24.79 10.57
N HIS A 100 -12.93 23.76 11.00
CA HIS A 100 -13.21 22.98 12.21
C HIS A 100 -14.63 22.38 12.27
N THR A 101 -15.31 22.23 11.13
CA THR A 101 -16.69 21.68 11.12
C THR A 101 -16.74 20.19 10.86
N THR A 102 -15.69 19.59 10.28
CA THR A 102 -15.69 18.17 9.93
C THR A 102 -14.40 17.49 10.41
N TRP A 103 -14.54 16.34 11.05
CA TRP A 103 -13.43 15.43 11.31
C TRP A 103 -13.62 14.17 10.47
N THR A 104 -12.52 13.67 9.90
CA THR A 104 -12.51 12.44 9.09
C THR A 104 -11.38 11.54 9.54
N ALA A 105 -11.67 10.26 9.76
CA ALA A 105 -10.67 9.25 10.07
C ALA A 105 -9.69 9.07 8.89
N LYS A 106 -8.41 8.84 9.20
CA LYS A 106 -7.38 8.59 8.19
C LYS A 106 -7.43 7.16 7.65
N ASP A 107 -7.88 6.22 8.49
CA ASP A 107 -7.91 4.81 8.18
C ASP A 107 -9.35 4.27 8.17
N ARG A 108 -9.53 3.18 7.47
CA ARG A 108 -10.75 2.37 7.46
C ARG A 108 -10.82 1.54 8.75
N LEU A 109 -11.86 0.75 8.90
CA LEU A 109 -12.15 -0.01 10.10
C LEU A 109 -11.62 -1.44 10.01
N GLU A 110 -11.27 -2.04 11.15
CA GLU A 110 -10.90 -3.45 11.26
C GLU A 110 -12.14 -4.34 11.38
N PRO A 111 -12.13 -5.58 10.88
CA PRO A 111 -13.24 -6.52 11.02
C PRO A 111 -13.43 -6.97 12.46
N ALA A 112 -14.67 -7.37 12.82
CA ALA A 112 -15.07 -7.90 14.13
C ALA A 112 -14.69 -6.99 15.33
N THR A 113 -14.56 -5.67 15.11
CA THR A 113 -13.99 -4.72 16.04
C THR A 113 -15.07 -3.80 16.63
N ALA A 114 -15.02 -3.59 17.95
CA ALA A 114 -15.87 -2.61 18.64
C ALA A 114 -15.18 -1.25 18.67
N TYR A 115 -15.93 -0.21 18.34
CA TYR A 115 -15.45 1.17 18.27
C TYR A 115 -16.22 2.09 19.23
N LYS A 116 -15.50 3.07 19.78
CA LYS A 116 -16.05 4.17 20.56
C LYS A 116 -15.54 5.49 20.02
N LEU A 117 -16.44 6.29 19.47
CA LEU A 117 -16.19 7.62 18.96
C LEU A 117 -16.69 8.64 20.00
N ILE A 118 -15.79 9.47 20.50
CA ILE A 118 -16.10 10.60 21.37
C ILE A 118 -15.81 11.86 20.59
N SER A 119 -16.82 12.69 20.41
CA SER A 119 -16.70 13.99 19.74
C SER A 119 -17.16 15.10 20.67
N THR A 120 -16.36 16.18 20.77
CA THR A 120 -16.65 17.39 21.53
C THR A 120 -16.61 18.58 20.61
N GLY A 121 -17.59 19.44 20.70
CA GLY A 121 -17.67 20.70 19.99
C GLY A 121 -18.19 21.82 20.88
N LYS A 122 -18.11 23.04 20.38
CA LYS A 122 -18.62 24.23 21.07
C LYS A 122 -19.36 25.14 20.09
N ASN A 123 -20.39 25.83 20.60
CA ASN A 123 -21.11 26.85 19.84
C ASN A 123 -20.38 28.22 19.86
N THR A 124 -20.97 29.24 19.28
CA THR A 124 -20.41 30.61 19.16
C THR A 124 -20.18 31.31 20.49
N VAL A 125 -20.87 30.88 21.55
CA VAL A 125 -20.72 31.42 22.93
C VAL A 125 -19.92 30.45 23.82
N ASN A 126 -19.13 29.56 23.23
CA ASN A 126 -18.25 28.59 23.92
C ASN A 126 -18.96 27.55 24.81
N GLN A 127 -20.26 27.32 24.65
CA GLN A 127 -20.95 26.23 25.31
C GLN A 127 -20.53 24.90 24.64
N SER A 128 -20.01 23.99 25.44
CA SER A 128 -19.49 22.70 24.95
C SER A 128 -20.53 21.60 25.01
N LYS A 129 -20.51 20.72 24.01
CA LYS A 129 -21.28 19.46 23.96
C LYS A 129 -20.38 18.31 23.62
N THR A 130 -20.55 17.20 24.33
CA THR A 130 -19.84 15.94 24.02
C THR A 130 -20.84 14.85 23.65
N THR A 131 -20.57 14.12 22.60
CA THR A 131 -21.37 12.99 22.14
C THR A 131 -20.51 11.73 22.08
N THR A 132 -21.05 10.62 22.56
CA THR A 132 -20.41 9.30 22.45
C THR A 132 -21.23 8.45 21.48
N THR A 133 -20.57 7.83 20.53
CA THR A 133 -21.14 6.87 19.58
C THR A 133 -20.38 5.58 19.66
N THR A 134 -21.06 4.47 19.92
CA THR A 134 -20.47 3.13 19.91
C THR A 134 -21.01 2.37 18.71
N PHE A 135 -20.19 1.53 18.11
CA PHE A 135 -20.59 0.66 16.99
C PHE A 135 -19.65 -0.53 16.86
N ARG A 136 -20.07 -1.51 16.08
CA ARG A 136 -19.28 -2.71 15.80
C ARG A 136 -19.26 -3.01 14.30
N THR A 137 -18.09 -3.34 13.77
CA THR A 137 -17.93 -3.81 12.39
C THR A 137 -18.33 -5.26 12.24
N HIS A 138 -18.73 -5.64 11.02
CA HIS A 138 -19.00 -7.03 10.69
C HIS A 138 -17.71 -7.88 10.74
N ASN A 139 -17.89 -9.18 10.93
CA ASN A 139 -16.77 -10.12 10.86
C ASN A 139 -16.48 -10.49 9.40
N LEU A 140 -15.21 -10.72 9.07
CA LEU A 140 -14.78 -11.26 7.79
C LEU A 140 -14.21 -12.65 7.97
N THR A 141 -14.73 -13.62 7.21
CA THR A 141 -14.11 -14.93 7.08
C THR A 141 -12.77 -14.82 6.33
N LEU A 142 -11.92 -15.83 6.39
CA LEU A 142 -10.64 -15.84 5.66
C LEU A 142 -10.82 -15.66 4.15
N ASN A 143 -11.87 -16.28 3.58
CA ASN A 143 -12.16 -16.16 2.15
C ASN A 143 -12.67 -14.77 1.73
N GLN A 144 -13.00 -13.92 2.69
CA GLN A 144 -13.39 -12.52 2.48
C GLN A 144 -12.23 -11.54 2.69
N GLN A 145 -11.02 -12.06 2.89
CA GLN A 145 -9.83 -11.27 3.17
C GLN A 145 -8.76 -11.59 2.14
N THR A 146 -8.09 -10.58 1.61
CA THR A 146 -6.95 -10.74 0.70
C THR A 146 -5.73 -10.00 1.24
N TYR A 147 -4.60 -10.70 1.26
CA TYR A 147 -3.34 -10.23 1.83
C TYR A 147 -2.32 -9.94 0.73
N PRO A 148 -1.66 -8.77 0.76
CA PRO A 148 -0.64 -8.43 -0.21
C PRO A 148 0.71 -9.07 0.14
N GLN A 149 1.44 -9.50 -0.90
CA GLN A 149 2.88 -9.73 -0.84
C GLN A 149 3.55 -8.70 -1.75
N LEU A 150 4.47 -7.94 -1.21
CA LEU A 150 5.12 -6.83 -1.89
C LEU A 150 6.60 -7.13 -2.13
N TYR A 151 7.03 -7.00 -3.38
CA TYR A 151 8.41 -7.16 -3.81
C TYR A 151 8.81 -5.98 -4.72
N PRO A 152 10.06 -5.46 -4.66
CA PRO A 152 11.23 -5.92 -3.88
C PRO A 152 11.09 -5.80 -2.36
N LEU A 153 11.82 -6.63 -1.63
CA LEU A 153 11.83 -6.60 -0.17
C LEU A 153 12.43 -5.29 0.36
N LYS A 154 12.03 -4.92 1.56
CA LYS A 154 12.47 -3.70 2.23
C LYS A 154 14.01 -3.65 2.35
N GLY A 155 14.59 -2.52 1.94
CA GLY A 155 16.03 -2.27 2.02
C GLY A 155 16.87 -2.95 0.93
N SER A 156 16.26 -3.71 0.00
CA SER A 156 17.02 -4.39 -1.05
C SER A 156 17.64 -3.42 -2.06
N GLN A 157 18.74 -3.86 -2.69
CA GLN A 157 19.31 -3.22 -3.87
C GLN A 157 19.00 -4.07 -5.10
N VAL A 158 18.45 -3.45 -6.15
CA VAL A 158 17.94 -4.14 -7.34
C VAL A 158 18.53 -3.58 -8.62
N GLY A 159 18.44 -4.33 -9.72
CA GLY A 159 18.83 -3.89 -11.06
C GLY A 159 17.86 -2.86 -11.65
N VAL A 160 18.32 -2.15 -12.69
CA VAL A 160 17.57 -1.04 -13.30
C VAL A 160 16.24 -1.43 -13.95
N GLY A 161 16.05 -2.70 -14.27
CA GLY A 161 14.79 -3.20 -14.87
C GLY A 161 13.72 -3.62 -13.86
N MET A 162 14.02 -3.65 -12.57
CA MET A 162 13.16 -4.24 -11.54
C MET A 162 11.77 -3.59 -11.45
N PRO A 163 10.66 -4.30 -11.70
CA PRO A 163 9.33 -3.80 -11.41
C PRO A 163 9.03 -3.88 -9.92
N VAL A 164 8.08 -3.07 -9.43
CA VAL A 164 7.38 -3.36 -8.20
C VAL A 164 6.32 -4.41 -8.49
N VAL A 165 6.23 -5.43 -7.66
CA VAL A 165 5.28 -6.54 -7.82
C VAL A 165 4.45 -6.67 -6.56
N LEU A 166 3.12 -6.62 -6.69
CA LEU A 166 2.19 -7.02 -5.65
C LEU A 166 1.44 -8.26 -6.11
N THR A 167 1.42 -9.26 -5.23
CA THR A 167 0.58 -10.44 -5.41
C THR A 167 -0.41 -10.55 -4.26
N PHE A 168 -1.56 -11.16 -4.54
CA PHE A 168 -2.67 -11.33 -3.62
C PHE A 168 -3.04 -12.81 -3.54
N ASP A 169 -3.31 -13.32 -2.34
CA ASP A 169 -3.73 -14.71 -2.13
C ASP A 169 -5.16 -14.98 -2.62
N VAL A 170 -6.05 -13.98 -2.49
CA VAL A 170 -7.42 -14.04 -3.00
C VAL A 170 -7.61 -13.04 -4.15
N PRO A 171 -8.37 -13.37 -5.22
CA PRO A 171 -8.53 -12.51 -6.39
C PRO A 171 -9.15 -11.15 -6.10
N VAL A 172 -8.54 -10.08 -6.61
CA VAL A 172 -9.06 -8.71 -6.60
C VAL A 172 -9.93 -8.49 -7.85
N LYS A 173 -11.23 -8.34 -7.68
CA LYS A 173 -12.18 -8.04 -8.75
C LYS A 173 -12.32 -6.53 -8.98
N ASN A 174 -12.36 -5.73 -7.91
CA ASN A 174 -12.40 -4.27 -7.99
C ASN A 174 -10.98 -3.69 -8.06
N LYS A 175 -10.29 -3.95 -9.18
CA LYS A 175 -8.91 -3.52 -9.42
C LYS A 175 -8.75 -2.00 -9.33
N ARG A 176 -9.73 -1.23 -9.80
CA ARG A 176 -9.71 0.23 -9.78
C ARG A 176 -9.61 0.77 -8.36
N GLU A 177 -10.40 0.24 -7.43
CA GLU A 177 -10.37 0.71 -6.04
C GLU A 177 -9.07 0.34 -5.34
N PHE A 178 -8.53 -0.85 -5.63
CA PHE A 178 -7.21 -1.24 -5.13
C PHE A 178 -6.10 -0.34 -5.67
N GLU A 179 -6.06 -0.13 -6.99
CA GLU A 179 -4.99 0.65 -7.64
C GLU A 179 -4.93 2.09 -7.16
N LYS A 180 -6.07 2.72 -6.82
CA LYS A 180 -6.11 4.06 -6.19
C LYS A 180 -5.33 4.14 -4.88
N ASN A 181 -5.17 3.01 -4.19
CA ASN A 181 -4.48 2.91 -2.91
C ASN A 181 -3.06 2.33 -3.03
N LEU A 182 -2.53 2.21 -4.26
CA LEU A 182 -1.17 1.76 -4.54
C LEU A 182 -0.31 2.94 -4.98
N HIS A 183 0.64 3.34 -4.15
CA HIS A 183 1.45 4.52 -4.38
C HIS A 183 2.92 4.18 -4.54
N VAL A 184 3.53 4.66 -5.63
CA VAL A 184 4.97 4.55 -5.87
C VAL A 184 5.56 5.95 -6.01
N THR A 185 6.60 6.22 -5.23
CA THR A 185 7.39 7.45 -5.33
C THR A 185 8.85 7.11 -5.52
N SER A 186 9.57 7.96 -6.27
CA SER A 186 10.98 7.75 -6.51
C SER A 186 11.78 9.06 -6.45
N SER A 187 13.05 8.96 -6.06
CA SER A 187 14.00 10.07 -6.07
C SER A 187 15.27 9.62 -6.78
N PRO A 188 15.63 10.21 -7.94
CA PRO A 188 14.86 11.21 -8.68
C PRO A 188 13.50 10.68 -9.15
N ALA A 189 12.54 11.59 -9.32
CA ALA A 189 11.20 11.24 -9.76
C ALA A 189 11.19 10.64 -11.17
N GLN A 190 10.50 9.53 -11.35
CA GLN A 190 10.32 8.87 -12.64
C GLN A 190 8.86 8.48 -12.82
N VAL A 191 8.27 8.90 -13.93
CA VAL A 191 6.90 8.56 -14.30
C VAL A 191 6.79 7.07 -14.59
N GLY A 192 5.79 6.41 -14.03
CA GLY A 192 5.50 5.01 -14.26
C GLY A 192 4.00 4.71 -14.16
N THR A 193 3.63 3.45 -14.29
CA THR A 193 2.24 3.00 -14.24
C THR A 193 2.15 1.58 -13.74
N TRP A 194 1.00 1.23 -13.17
CA TRP A 194 0.62 -0.12 -12.83
C TRP A 194 0.13 -0.88 -14.07
N HIS A 195 0.19 -2.21 -14.01
CA HIS A 195 -0.35 -3.13 -14.99
C HIS A 195 -0.81 -4.41 -14.28
N TRP A 196 -2.08 -4.74 -14.39
CA TRP A 196 -2.63 -5.98 -13.85
C TRP A 196 -2.37 -7.16 -14.78
N TYR A 197 -1.50 -8.06 -14.36
CA TYR A 197 -1.25 -9.32 -15.06
C TYR A 197 -2.38 -10.32 -14.88
N SER A 198 -3.03 -10.28 -13.72
CA SER A 198 -4.18 -11.13 -13.39
C SER A 198 -5.05 -10.44 -12.33
N SER A 199 -6.04 -11.14 -11.78
CA SER A 199 -6.76 -10.68 -10.59
C SER A 199 -5.94 -10.84 -9.29
N LYS A 200 -4.80 -11.54 -9.35
CA LYS A 200 -3.92 -11.79 -8.20
C LYS A 200 -2.55 -11.13 -8.31
N GLU A 201 -2.26 -10.44 -9.41
CA GLU A 201 -0.94 -9.84 -9.61
C GLU A 201 -1.02 -8.52 -10.35
N VAL A 202 -0.42 -7.49 -9.76
CA VAL A 202 -0.25 -6.17 -10.37
C VAL A 202 1.22 -5.76 -10.25
N ARG A 203 1.76 -5.17 -11.33
CA ARG A 203 3.15 -4.69 -11.37
C ARG A 203 3.22 -3.23 -11.75
N TYR A 204 4.20 -2.53 -11.18
CA TYR A 204 4.52 -1.15 -11.57
C TYR A 204 5.91 -1.10 -12.18
N ARG A 205 6.04 -0.40 -13.31
CA ARG A 205 7.34 -0.02 -13.84
C ARG A 205 7.36 1.44 -14.31
N PRO A 206 8.52 2.09 -14.29
CA PRO A 206 8.67 3.40 -14.94
C PRO A 206 8.58 3.30 -16.46
N LYS A 207 8.46 4.44 -17.13
CA LYS A 207 8.39 4.52 -18.59
C LYS A 207 9.65 3.94 -19.27
N SER A 208 10.81 4.18 -18.70
CA SER A 208 12.11 3.62 -19.06
C SER A 208 12.74 2.95 -17.83
N TYR A 209 13.84 2.22 -17.98
CA TYR A 209 14.55 1.66 -16.83
C TYR A 209 14.79 2.69 -15.74
N TRP A 210 14.79 2.24 -14.51
CA TRP A 210 15.16 3.09 -13.38
C TRP A 210 16.55 3.70 -13.61
N LYS A 211 16.71 4.97 -13.26
CA LYS A 211 18.04 5.59 -13.21
C LYS A 211 18.87 4.94 -12.09
N PRO A 212 20.17 4.66 -12.31
CA PRO A 212 21.03 4.19 -11.23
C PRO A 212 21.00 5.11 -10.00
N GLY A 213 21.01 4.52 -8.80
CA GLY A 213 20.96 5.25 -7.54
C GLY A 213 19.56 5.70 -7.12
N THR A 214 18.51 5.48 -7.94
CA THR A 214 17.13 5.85 -7.58
C THR A 214 16.69 5.14 -6.30
N LYS A 215 16.16 5.92 -5.36
CA LYS A 215 15.46 5.41 -4.16
C LYS A 215 13.97 5.35 -4.45
N VAL A 216 13.37 4.19 -4.26
CA VAL A 216 11.93 3.95 -4.52
C VAL A 216 11.24 3.62 -3.21
N LYS A 217 10.07 4.24 -2.98
CA LYS A 217 9.17 3.93 -1.88
C LYS A 217 7.84 3.48 -2.46
N VAL A 218 7.27 2.45 -1.87
CA VAL A 218 5.98 1.87 -2.28
C VAL A 218 5.10 1.74 -1.06
N ASN A 219 3.87 2.26 -1.14
CA ASN A 219 2.83 2.06 -0.14
C ASN A 219 1.64 1.40 -0.81
N ALA A 220 1.19 0.29 -0.26
CA ALA A 220 -0.05 -0.38 -0.62
C ALA A 220 -1.01 -0.22 0.57
N ASP A 221 -1.81 0.85 0.54
CA ASP A 221 -2.74 1.22 1.61
C ASP A 221 -4.11 0.58 1.38
N ILE A 222 -4.11 -0.75 1.43
CA ILE A 222 -5.24 -1.59 1.03
C ILE A 222 -6.06 -2.16 2.19
N ASN A 223 -5.66 -1.89 3.44
CA ASN A 223 -6.41 -2.41 4.58
C ASN A 223 -7.88 -1.98 4.50
N SER A 224 -8.78 -2.96 4.58
CA SER A 224 -10.23 -2.78 4.47
C SER A 224 -10.72 -2.10 3.18
N VAL A 225 -9.89 -2.04 2.12
CA VAL A 225 -10.34 -1.65 0.78
C VAL A 225 -11.18 -2.75 0.16
N TYR A 226 -12.34 -2.39 -0.39
CA TYR A 226 -13.23 -3.36 -1.03
C TYR A 226 -12.65 -3.90 -2.34
N ALA A 227 -12.32 -5.18 -2.37
CA ALA A 227 -11.77 -5.89 -3.53
C ALA A 227 -12.83 -6.43 -4.50
N GLY A 228 -14.11 -6.26 -4.18
CA GLY A 228 -15.25 -6.85 -4.91
C GLY A 228 -15.67 -8.21 -4.37
N ALA A 229 -16.91 -8.64 -4.66
CA ALA A 229 -17.48 -9.92 -4.25
C ALA A 229 -17.40 -10.21 -2.73
N GLY A 230 -17.57 -9.18 -1.89
CA GLY A 230 -17.50 -9.33 -0.44
C GLY A 230 -16.10 -9.53 0.13
N ILE A 231 -15.05 -9.36 -0.69
CA ILE A 231 -13.64 -9.48 -0.30
C ILE A 231 -13.08 -8.10 0.02
N TYR A 232 -12.22 -8.02 1.03
CA TYR A 232 -11.55 -6.80 1.47
C TYR A 232 -10.05 -7.04 1.62
N GLY A 233 -9.26 -6.01 1.31
CA GLY A 233 -7.83 -6.01 1.59
C GLY A 233 -7.55 -6.06 3.10
N GLN A 234 -6.45 -6.66 3.47
CA GLN A 234 -5.96 -6.70 4.85
C GLN A 234 -4.47 -6.37 4.88
N ASN A 235 -4.03 -5.76 5.98
CA ASN A 235 -2.64 -5.42 6.22
C ASN A 235 -2.05 -4.52 5.13
N SER A 236 -2.34 -3.22 5.21
CA SER A 236 -1.56 -2.24 4.44
C SER A 236 -0.07 -2.50 4.60
N THR A 237 0.67 -2.49 3.50
CA THR A 237 2.10 -2.81 3.51
C THR A 237 2.91 -1.76 2.76
N ALA A 238 4.16 -1.60 3.14
CA ALA A 238 5.07 -0.67 2.51
C ALA A 238 6.47 -1.25 2.37
N THR A 239 7.15 -0.88 1.30
CA THR A 239 8.56 -1.21 1.10
C THR A 239 9.34 0.00 0.58
N HIS A 240 10.65 -0.09 0.66
CA HIS A 240 11.56 0.79 -0.05
C HIS A 240 12.76 -0.01 -0.52
N PHE A 241 13.32 0.40 -1.64
CA PHE A 241 14.51 -0.21 -2.20
C PHE A 241 15.37 0.81 -2.94
N THR A 242 16.60 0.44 -3.26
CA THR A 242 17.53 1.28 -4.02
C THR A 242 17.88 0.58 -5.33
N VAL A 243 17.87 1.33 -6.41
CA VAL A 243 18.34 0.86 -7.71
C VAL A 243 19.85 0.95 -7.76
N GLY A 244 20.51 -0.15 -8.06
CA GLY A 244 21.96 -0.20 -8.20
C GLY A 244 22.47 0.43 -9.51
N ARG A 245 23.70 0.07 -9.88
CA ARG A 245 24.27 0.45 -11.17
C ARG A 245 23.45 -0.12 -12.33
N SER A 246 23.51 0.49 -13.51
CA SER A 246 22.97 -0.10 -14.73
C SER A 246 23.89 -1.25 -15.18
N GLN A 247 23.34 -2.47 -15.27
CA GLN A 247 23.98 -3.58 -15.95
C GLN A 247 22.96 -4.27 -16.86
N ILE A 248 23.31 -4.39 -18.13
CA ILE A 248 22.47 -5.02 -19.17
C ILE A 248 23.31 -6.11 -19.87
N THR A 249 22.80 -7.32 -19.86
CA THR A 249 23.41 -8.43 -20.60
C THR A 249 22.66 -8.63 -21.91
N LYS A 250 23.32 -8.42 -23.05
CA LYS A 250 22.78 -8.64 -24.40
C LYS A 250 23.33 -9.93 -24.96
N ILE A 251 22.46 -10.90 -25.27
CA ILE A 251 22.78 -12.22 -25.76
C ILE A 251 22.29 -12.34 -27.20
N ASN A 252 23.18 -12.66 -28.14
CA ASN A 252 22.82 -12.99 -29.50
C ASN A 252 23.15 -14.46 -29.77
N LEU A 253 22.12 -15.28 -29.94
CA LEU A 253 22.23 -16.73 -30.15
C LEU A 253 22.42 -17.17 -31.61
N ASN A 254 22.49 -16.22 -32.57
CA ASN A 254 23.04 -16.48 -33.90
C ASN A 254 24.57 -16.48 -33.89
N SER A 255 25.16 -15.68 -33.00
CA SER A 255 26.62 -15.61 -32.84
C SER A 255 27.14 -16.29 -31.57
N ASP A 256 26.23 -16.79 -30.72
CA ASP A 256 26.50 -17.42 -29.43
C ASP A 256 27.37 -16.57 -28.50
N VAL A 257 27.13 -15.24 -28.49
CA VAL A 257 27.89 -14.28 -27.71
C VAL A 257 26.94 -13.48 -26.81
N ALA A 258 27.31 -13.38 -25.55
CA ALA A 258 26.76 -12.42 -24.58
C ALA A 258 27.71 -11.25 -24.39
N LYS A 259 27.18 -10.02 -24.48
CA LYS A 259 27.87 -8.76 -24.21
C LYS A 259 27.29 -8.14 -22.96
N VAL A 260 28.13 -7.91 -21.94
CA VAL A 260 27.70 -7.29 -20.68
C VAL A 260 28.09 -5.81 -20.69
N TYR A 261 27.10 -4.96 -20.55
CA TYR A 261 27.27 -3.51 -20.47
C TYR A 261 27.04 -3.05 -19.04
N ARG A 262 27.91 -2.17 -18.55
CA ARG A 262 27.76 -1.49 -17.26
C ARG A 262 27.83 0.01 -17.46
N ASN A 263 26.80 0.72 -17.01
CA ASN A 263 26.64 2.16 -17.23
C ASN A 263 26.88 2.58 -18.69
N GLY A 264 26.40 1.76 -19.64
CA GLY A 264 26.54 1.97 -21.08
C GLY A 264 27.83 1.45 -21.69
N GLN A 265 28.87 1.14 -20.90
CA GLN A 265 30.16 0.66 -21.40
C GLN A 265 30.18 -0.86 -21.48
N LEU A 266 30.73 -1.41 -22.58
CA LEU A 266 30.97 -2.85 -22.74
C LEU A 266 32.11 -3.27 -21.80
N VAL A 267 31.78 -4.10 -20.79
CA VAL A 267 32.75 -4.56 -19.79
C VAL A 267 33.18 -6.02 -19.97
N ARG A 268 32.41 -6.81 -20.73
CA ARG A 268 32.78 -8.19 -21.00
C ARG A 268 32.07 -8.77 -22.21
N ARG A 269 32.77 -9.61 -22.97
CA ARG A 269 32.24 -10.55 -23.96
C ARG A 269 32.35 -11.96 -23.41
N ILE A 270 31.30 -12.77 -23.57
CA ILE A 270 31.22 -14.14 -23.05
C ILE A 270 30.70 -15.01 -24.19
N TYR A 271 31.45 -16.04 -24.54
CA TYR A 271 30.94 -17.08 -25.42
C TYR A 271 29.96 -17.95 -24.65
N VAL A 272 28.81 -18.23 -25.23
CA VAL A 272 27.70 -18.94 -24.60
C VAL A 272 27.18 -20.05 -25.49
N SER A 273 26.33 -20.92 -24.92
CA SER A 273 25.53 -21.90 -25.65
C SER A 273 24.11 -21.82 -25.14
N GLY A 274 23.16 -21.54 -26.01
CA GLY A 274 21.73 -21.46 -25.70
C GLY A 274 20.98 -22.76 -25.92
N GLY A 275 19.66 -22.71 -26.05
CA GLY A 275 18.79 -23.85 -26.28
C GLY A 275 18.87 -24.41 -27.69
N LYS A 276 18.98 -25.74 -27.82
CA LYS A 276 18.98 -26.51 -29.07
C LYS A 276 17.64 -26.36 -29.84
N PRO A 277 17.55 -26.72 -31.11
CA PRO A 277 16.29 -26.81 -31.85
C PRO A 277 15.20 -27.56 -31.05
N GLY A 278 13.97 -27.03 -31.05
CA GLY A 278 12.87 -27.53 -30.22
C GLY A 278 12.87 -26.99 -28.77
N TRP A 279 14.01 -26.52 -28.28
CA TRP A 279 14.21 -25.99 -26.93
C TRP A 279 14.86 -24.60 -26.93
N GLN A 280 14.63 -23.81 -27.99
CA GLN A 280 15.28 -22.51 -28.12
C GLN A 280 15.08 -21.65 -26.87
N THR A 281 16.15 -21.00 -26.45
CA THR A 281 16.08 -19.95 -25.46
C THR A 281 15.17 -18.83 -25.98
N ARG A 282 14.27 -18.33 -25.16
CA ARG A 282 13.33 -17.28 -25.57
C ARG A 282 14.04 -15.96 -25.89
N SER A 283 13.78 -15.42 -27.06
CA SER A 283 14.15 -14.06 -27.45
C SER A 283 13.24 -13.05 -26.76
N GLY A 284 13.78 -11.86 -26.42
CA GLY A 284 13.08 -10.81 -25.71
C GLY A 284 13.87 -10.31 -24.49
N ILE A 285 13.22 -9.42 -23.73
CA ILE A 285 13.80 -8.82 -22.53
C ILE A 285 13.29 -9.60 -21.31
N LYS A 286 14.22 -10.14 -20.56
CA LYS A 286 14.03 -10.86 -19.30
C LYS A 286 14.77 -10.12 -18.21
N LEU A 287 14.43 -10.36 -16.95
CA LEU A 287 15.20 -9.85 -15.81
C LEU A 287 15.74 -11.03 -15.01
N ILE A 288 16.85 -10.80 -14.33
CA ILE A 288 17.31 -11.75 -13.31
C ILE A 288 16.27 -11.77 -12.18
N MET A 289 15.66 -12.94 -11.96
CA MET A 289 14.57 -13.13 -10.99
C MET A 289 15.07 -13.70 -9.66
N ASP A 290 16.06 -14.59 -9.72
CA ASP A 290 16.64 -15.30 -8.58
C ASP A 290 18.10 -15.65 -8.88
N LYS A 291 18.91 -15.78 -7.83
CA LYS A 291 20.31 -16.15 -7.91
C LYS A 291 20.63 -17.22 -6.89
N ARG A 292 21.15 -18.37 -7.35
CA ARG A 292 21.58 -19.46 -6.47
C ARG A 292 22.99 -19.92 -6.82
N TYR A 293 23.84 -20.05 -5.81
CA TYR A 293 25.20 -20.55 -6.03
C TYR A 293 25.18 -21.95 -6.65
N VAL A 294 24.32 -22.83 -6.13
CA VAL A 294 24.06 -24.16 -6.70
C VAL A 294 22.53 -24.35 -6.80
N THR A 295 22.08 -24.90 -7.90
CA THR A 295 20.71 -25.40 -8.04
C THR A 295 20.67 -26.75 -8.74
N ARG A 296 19.71 -27.59 -8.35
CA ARG A 296 19.43 -28.84 -9.06
C ARG A 296 18.49 -28.51 -10.22
N MET A 297 18.79 -29.06 -11.38
CA MET A 297 17.96 -28.98 -12.58
C MET A 297 17.70 -30.39 -13.10
N THR A 298 16.43 -30.72 -13.25
CA THR A 298 15.99 -32.01 -13.75
C THR A 298 15.09 -31.84 -14.97
N ASN A 299 15.02 -32.89 -15.79
CA ASN A 299 14.13 -32.93 -16.95
C ASN A 299 12.66 -32.76 -16.57
N GLN A 300 12.21 -33.27 -15.42
CA GLN A 300 10.82 -33.11 -14.93
C GLN A 300 10.44 -31.66 -14.71
N MET A 301 11.38 -30.81 -14.29
CA MET A 301 11.12 -29.36 -14.05
C MET A 301 10.67 -28.61 -15.30
N ILE A 302 11.00 -29.11 -16.48
CA ILE A 302 10.67 -28.47 -17.77
C ILE A 302 9.89 -29.40 -18.73
N GLY A 303 9.52 -30.62 -18.30
CA GLY A 303 8.78 -31.58 -19.08
C GLY A 303 9.62 -32.19 -20.25
N ALA A 304 10.95 -32.23 -20.13
CA ALA A 304 11.81 -32.86 -21.13
C ALA A 304 11.76 -34.37 -21.00
N ARG A 305 11.80 -35.08 -22.17
CA ARG A 305 11.83 -36.57 -22.23
C ARG A 305 13.22 -37.13 -21.94
N GLU A 306 14.27 -36.39 -22.33
CA GLU A 306 15.66 -36.78 -22.07
C GLU A 306 15.94 -36.64 -20.56
N GLU A 307 16.36 -37.77 -19.95
CA GLU A 307 16.68 -37.76 -18.52
C GLU A 307 17.97 -36.98 -18.24
N TYR A 308 17.91 -36.08 -17.32
CA TYR A 308 19.07 -35.43 -16.71
C TYR A 308 18.77 -34.97 -15.29
N ASP A 309 19.81 -35.00 -14.47
CA ASP A 309 19.80 -34.49 -13.10
C ASP A 309 21.15 -33.80 -12.84
N LEU A 310 21.15 -32.49 -12.93
CA LEU A 310 22.37 -31.69 -12.90
C LEU A 310 22.39 -30.74 -11.71
N LYS A 311 23.49 -30.72 -10.97
CA LYS A 311 23.82 -29.64 -10.04
C LYS A 311 24.61 -28.58 -10.77
N VAL A 312 23.97 -27.46 -11.08
CA VAL A 312 24.58 -26.33 -11.79
C VAL A 312 25.02 -25.25 -10.83
N LYS A 313 26.19 -24.65 -11.06
CA LYS A 313 26.73 -23.54 -10.28
C LYS A 313 26.40 -22.19 -10.91
N TYR A 314 26.34 -21.15 -10.07
CA TYR A 314 26.13 -19.76 -10.47
C TYR A 314 24.84 -19.56 -11.28
N ALA A 315 23.76 -20.17 -10.83
CA ALA A 315 22.46 -20.16 -11.51
C ALA A 315 21.74 -18.82 -11.27
N MET A 316 21.39 -18.15 -12.36
CA MET A 316 20.64 -16.90 -12.40
C MET A 316 19.36 -17.14 -13.21
N ARG A 317 18.21 -17.22 -12.53
CA ARG A 317 16.90 -17.48 -13.17
C ARG A 317 16.43 -16.27 -13.96
N ILE A 318 15.95 -16.50 -15.18
CA ILE A 318 15.46 -15.44 -16.08
C ILE A 318 14.01 -15.64 -16.57
N THR A 319 13.42 -16.84 -16.37
CA THR A 319 12.00 -17.11 -16.65
C THR A 319 11.37 -17.97 -15.56
N SER A 320 10.04 -17.87 -15.40
CA SER A 320 9.29 -18.76 -14.51
C SER A 320 9.31 -20.21 -15.01
N SER A 321 9.33 -20.41 -16.32
CA SER A 321 9.38 -21.73 -16.97
C SER A 321 10.74 -22.44 -16.89
N GLY A 322 11.76 -21.85 -16.25
CA GLY A 322 12.99 -22.56 -15.92
C GLY A 322 14.19 -22.26 -16.83
N GLU A 323 14.22 -21.12 -17.54
CA GLU A 323 15.47 -20.69 -18.19
C GLU A 323 16.39 -19.97 -17.18
N PHE A 324 17.69 -20.27 -17.27
CA PHE A 324 18.74 -19.71 -16.43
C PHE A 324 19.96 -19.31 -17.25
N LEU A 325 20.75 -18.38 -16.73
CA LEU A 325 22.16 -18.25 -17.06
C LEU A 325 22.95 -19.04 -16.01
N HIS A 326 23.92 -19.88 -16.41
CA HIS A 326 24.65 -20.71 -15.45
C HIS A 326 25.99 -21.23 -15.98
N ALA A 327 26.82 -21.78 -15.10
CA ALA A 327 28.00 -22.53 -15.48
C ALA A 327 27.61 -23.87 -16.12
N ALA A 328 28.17 -24.18 -17.28
CA ALA A 328 27.96 -25.44 -17.99
C ALA A 328 29.29 -26.02 -18.53
N PRO A 329 30.25 -26.41 -17.65
CA PRO A 329 31.56 -26.86 -18.08
C PRO A 329 31.53 -28.07 -19.02
N TRP A 330 30.49 -28.90 -18.96
CA TRP A 330 30.27 -30.03 -19.86
C TRP A 330 29.99 -29.62 -21.32
N ASN A 331 29.64 -28.36 -21.55
CA ASN A 331 29.35 -27.76 -22.86
C ASN A 331 30.54 -26.92 -23.40
N ALA A 332 31.74 -27.07 -22.85
CA ALA A 332 32.89 -26.22 -23.19
C ALA A 332 33.18 -26.13 -24.70
N GLY A 333 33.05 -27.22 -25.45
CA GLY A 333 33.25 -27.28 -26.91
C GLY A 333 32.16 -26.56 -27.72
N TYR A 334 31.04 -26.15 -27.11
CA TYR A 334 29.90 -25.52 -27.80
C TYR A 334 29.84 -23.99 -27.62
N PHE A 335 30.55 -23.43 -26.66
CA PHE A 335 30.50 -21.98 -26.41
C PHE A 335 30.99 -21.15 -27.60
N GLY A 336 30.14 -20.29 -28.12
CA GLY A 336 30.38 -19.48 -29.30
C GLY A 336 30.25 -20.25 -30.63
N ARG A 337 29.69 -21.45 -30.62
CA ARG A 337 29.66 -22.33 -31.80
C ARG A 337 28.33 -23.05 -32.01
N ARG A 338 27.63 -23.44 -30.93
CA ARG A 338 26.43 -24.28 -31.02
C ARG A 338 25.53 -24.12 -29.80
N ASN A 339 24.24 -24.07 -30.05
CA ASN A 339 23.19 -24.10 -29.04
C ASN A 339 22.82 -25.56 -28.71
N ALA A 340 22.96 -26.00 -27.45
CA ALA A 340 22.87 -27.40 -27.06
C ALA A 340 22.05 -27.69 -25.80
N SER A 341 21.50 -26.66 -25.12
CA SER A 341 20.73 -26.80 -23.89
C SER A 341 19.22 -26.99 -24.15
N HIS A 342 18.44 -27.17 -23.07
CA HIS A 342 16.98 -27.16 -23.09
C HIS A 342 16.38 -25.76 -22.81
N GLY A 343 17.09 -24.67 -23.20
CA GLY A 343 16.62 -23.31 -23.07
C GLY A 343 17.48 -22.41 -22.19
N CYS A 344 18.27 -22.97 -21.29
CA CYS A 344 19.24 -22.22 -20.50
C CYS A 344 20.37 -21.65 -21.35
N VAL A 345 21.05 -20.61 -20.89
CA VAL A 345 22.26 -20.06 -21.50
C VAL A 345 23.45 -20.46 -20.64
N GLY A 346 24.19 -21.48 -21.13
CA GLY A 346 25.40 -21.99 -20.51
C GLY A 346 26.64 -21.20 -20.89
N MET A 347 27.60 -21.12 -19.98
CA MET A 347 28.91 -20.49 -20.19
C MET A 347 29.97 -21.19 -19.32
N SER A 348 31.26 -20.84 -19.54
CA SER A 348 32.33 -21.35 -18.70
C SER A 348 32.12 -21.00 -17.23
N THR A 349 32.64 -21.84 -16.32
CA THR A 349 32.51 -21.62 -14.88
C THR A 349 33.06 -20.25 -14.45
N ALA A 350 34.19 -19.84 -15.00
CA ALA A 350 34.82 -18.56 -14.71
C ALA A 350 33.92 -17.37 -15.15
N ASN A 351 33.28 -17.46 -16.32
CA ASN A 351 32.38 -16.43 -16.82
C ASN A 351 31.07 -16.38 -16.03
N ALA A 352 30.51 -17.55 -15.68
CA ALA A 352 29.32 -17.63 -14.85
C ALA A 352 29.55 -17.04 -13.44
N ALA A 353 30.67 -17.40 -12.81
CA ALA A 353 31.08 -16.83 -11.53
C ALA A 353 31.24 -15.30 -11.60
N TRP A 354 31.94 -14.82 -12.65
CA TRP A 354 32.16 -13.38 -12.85
C TRP A 354 30.82 -12.64 -13.00
N LEU A 355 29.91 -13.16 -13.81
CA LEU A 355 28.59 -12.56 -14.07
C LEU A 355 27.72 -12.61 -12.81
N PHE A 356 27.63 -13.79 -12.16
CA PHE A 356 26.86 -14.01 -10.94
C PHE A 356 27.21 -13.03 -9.83
N ASN A 357 28.52 -12.84 -9.54
CA ASN A 357 28.98 -11.98 -8.48
C ASN A 357 28.70 -10.49 -8.74
N ARG A 358 28.41 -10.13 -9.99
CA ARG A 358 28.20 -8.75 -10.42
C ARG A 358 26.76 -8.41 -10.81
N THR A 359 25.89 -9.40 -10.82
CA THR A 359 24.48 -9.26 -11.23
C THR A 359 23.58 -9.02 -10.02
N LEU A 360 22.63 -8.09 -10.16
CA LEU A 360 21.54 -7.86 -9.21
C LEU A 360 20.25 -8.49 -9.74
N ILE A 361 19.36 -8.87 -8.83
CA ILE A 361 17.98 -9.20 -9.19
C ILE A 361 17.34 -7.96 -9.82
N GLY A 362 16.68 -8.13 -10.97
CA GLY A 362 16.17 -7.03 -11.76
C GLY A 362 17.11 -6.46 -12.82
N ASP A 363 18.32 -7.01 -12.97
CA ASP A 363 19.20 -6.67 -14.11
C ASP A 363 18.61 -7.21 -15.42
N PRO A 364 18.53 -6.39 -16.50
CA PRO A 364 18.02 -6.83 -17.78
C PRO A 364 18.93 -7.83 -18.51
N VAL A 365 18.30 -8.86 -19.07
CA VAL A 365 18.90 -9.84 -20.00
C VAL A 365 18.10 -9.78 -21.30
N MET A 366 18.70 -9.26 -22.34
CA MET A 366 18.12 -9.13 -23.67
C MET A 366 18.64 -10.25 -24.56
N THR A 367 17.78 -11.18 -24.99
CA THR A 367 18.14 -12.29 -25.87
C THR A 367 17.55 -12.07 -27.25
N THR A 368 18.36 -12.31 -28.29
CA THR A 368 17.97 -12.28 -29.71
C THR A 368 18.53 -13.51 -30.43
N GLY A 369 18.08 -13.75 -31.67
CA GLY A 369 18.60 -14.80 -32.52
C GLY A 369 17.89 -16.15 -32.40
N THR A 370 16.67 -16.17 -31.82
CA THR A 370 15.80 -17.35 -31.82
C THR A 370 14.38 -16.99 -32.26
N SER A 371 13.67 -17.96 -32.81
CA SER A 371 12.27 -17.80 -33.22
C SER A 371 11.28 -17.91 -32.04
N ARG A 372 11.72 -18.44 -30.91
CA ARG A 372 10.89 -18.55 -29.70
C ARG A 372 10.91 -17.23 -28.94
N HIS A 373 9.74 -16.59 -28.82
CA HIS A 373 9.64 -15.33 -28.12
C HIS A 373 9.21 -15.50 -26.65
N MET A 374 9.50 -14.46 -25.85
CA MET A 374 9.10 -14.39 -24.46
C MET A 374 7.57 -14.31 -24.35
N GLU A 375 6.95 -15.26 -23.65
CA GLU A 375 5.50 -15.29 -23.40
C GLU A 375 5.12 -14.31 -22.31
N TYR A 376 3.87 -13.81 -22.41
CA TYR A 376 3.27 -12.97 -21.39
C TYR A 376 3.19 -13.72 -20.05
N GLY A 377 3.63 -13.08 -18.97
CA GLY A 377 3.59 -13.67 -17.62
C GLY A 377 4.68 -14.71 -17.32
N ASN A 378 5.56 -15.03 -18.25
CA ASN A 378 6.67 -15.97 -18.03
C ASN A 378 7.87 -15.29 -17.33
N GLY A 379 7.69 -14.92 -16.06
CA GLY A 379 8.66 -14.15 -15.28
C GLY A 379 8.50 -12.64 -15.46
N TYR A 380 9.58 -11.88 -15.23
CA TYR A 380 9.59 -10.43 -15.36
C TYR A 380 9.82 -10.00 -16.81
N GLY A 381 8.78 -10.20 -17.63
CA GLY A 381 8.77 -9.83 -19.06
C GLY A 381 8.18 -8.45 -19.36
N ASP A 382 8.04 -7.60 -18.37
CA ASP A 382 7.36 -6.29 -18.41
C ASP A 382 7.87 -5.37 -19.54
N TRP A 383 9.16 -5.48 -19.86
CA TRP A 383 9.84 -4.66 -20.86
C TRP A 383 9.65 -5.11 -22.32
N ASN A 384 8.98 -6.24 -22.56
CA ASN A 384 8.60 -6.68 -23.91
C ASN A 384 7.36 -5.95 -24.44
N MET A 385 6.65 -5.21 -23.59
CA MET A 385 5.58 -4.33 -23.99
C MET A 385 6.05 -2.87 -24.12
N SER A 386 5.59 -2.16 -25.15
CA SER A 386 5.75 -0.71 -25.19
C SER A 386 5.07 -0.08 -23.97
N TYR A 387 5.52 1.10 -23.55
CA TYR A 387 4.92 1.77 -22.39
C TYR A 387 3.42 2.06 -22.59
N THR A 388 3.04 2.45 -23.81
CA THR A 388 1.64 2.69 -24.18
C THR A 388 0.77 1.43 -24.01
N LYS A 389 1.28 0.26 -24.46
CA LYS A 389 0.57 -1.01 -24.25
C LYS A 389 0.52 -1.41 -22.78
N TYR A 390 1.63 -1.21 -22.06
CA TYR A 390 1.71 -1.51 -20.63
C TYR A 390 0.70 -0.69 -19.81
N LYS A 391 0.59 0.60 -20.10
CA LYS A 391 -0.36 1.52 -19.45
C LYS A 391 -1.83 1.07 -19.60
N LYS A 392 -2.20 0.39 -20.70
CA LYS A 392 -3.56 -0.13 -20.90
C LYS A 392 -3.97 -1.22 -19.90
N GLY A 393 -3.03 -1.81 -19.17
CA GLY A 393 -3.32 -2.77 -18.12
C GLY A 393 -3.57 -2.15 -16.74
N SER A 394 -3.49 -0.82 -16.60
CA SER A 394 -3.93 -0.08 -15.42
C SER A 394 -5.47 -0.08 -15.34
N ALA A 395 -5.99 -0.04 -14.14
CA ALA A 395 -7.42 0.09 -13.87
C ALA A 395 -7.85 1.55 -13.62
N LEU A 396 -6.90 2.52 -13.72
CA LEU A 396 -7.13 3.96 -13.57
C LEU A 396 -7.14 4.69 -14.93
#